data_2d799d0b78670a912f58f12e6455efea
#
_entry.id   2d799d0b78670a912f58f12e6455efea
#
_cell.length_a   1.000
_cell.length_b   1.000
_cell.length_c   1.000
_cell.angle_alpha   90.00
_cell.angle_beta   90.00
_cell.angle_gamma   90.00
#
_symmetry.space_group_name_H-M   'P 1'
#
loop_
_entity.id
_entity.type
_entity.pdbx_description
1 polymer ?
#
loop_
_entity_poly.entity_id
_entity_poly.type
_entity_poly.pdbx_seq_one_letter_code
_entity_poly.pdbx_strand_id
1 'polypeptide(L)'
;VLNRQFNPTAPDLAYVSDITYIRTGAGWLYLATVPDLYARKVVGRAMAPSMPAKLVCDALNMASQQRRPASGLIVHSDRGSQYASELYQDLLTKHGFVCSMSRKGNCWDNAVAERFFLNLKMERVWQRQYANHAEARADITDYLVGFYHCKRINSALGNLSPTVYERKMTAREPIAVSEIT
;
A
#
# COMPACT_ATOMS: atom_id res chain seq x y z
N VAL A 1 -1.80 -3.49 -16.95
CA VAL A 1 -0.65 -2.62 -17.18
C VAL A 1 0.53 -3.10 -16.35
N LEU A 2 0.36 -3.37 -15.04
CA LEU A 2 1.44 -3.87 -14.18
C LEU A 2 2.04 -5.21 -14.65
N ASN A 3 1.22 -6.09 -15.27
CA ASN A 3 1.61 -7.37 -15.88
C ASN A 3 2.52 -8.22 -14.99
N ARG A 4 2.21 -8.30 -13.67
CA ARG A 4 2.97 -9.04 -12.65
C ARG A 4 4.43 -8.59 -12.44
N GLN A 5 4.78 -7.42 -12.88
CA GLN A 5 6.07 -6.81 -12.58
C GLN A 5 6.05 -6.21 -11.16
N PHE A 6 6.11 -7.08 -10.14
CA PHE A 6 6.02 -6.68 -8.73
C PHE A 6 7.34 -6.17 -8.13
N ASN A 7 8.39 -6.06 -8.91
CA ASN A 7 9.70 -5.59 -8.46
C ASN A 7 10.16 -4.41 -9.31
N PRO A 8 9.59 -3.20 -9.12
CA PRO A 8 10.04 -2.00 -9.80
C PRO A 8 11.49 -1.67 -9.42
N THR A 9 12.19 -0.96 -10.28
CA THR A 9 13.61 -0.63 -10.11
C THR A 9 13.85 0.53 -9.15
N ALA A 10 12.83 1.35 -8.89
CA ALA A 10 12.92 2.50 -8.00
C ALA A 10 11.61 2.66 -7.18
N PRO A 11 11.64 3.41 -6.07
CA PRO A 11 10.44 3.74 -5.33
C PRO A 11 9.49 4.60 -6.18
N ASP A 12 8.21 4.56 -5.80
CA ASP A 12 7.17 5.41 -6.37
C ASP A 12 6.92 5.23 -7.89
N LEU A 13 7.28 4.06 -8.45
CA LEU A 13 6.95 3.67 -9.83
C LEU A 13 5.67 2.84 -9.93
N ALA A 14 5.39 2.02 -8.91
CA ALA A 14 4.21 1.16 -8.89
C ALA A 14 3.70 0.94 -7.46
N TYR A 15 2.44 1.25 -7.26
CA TYR A 15 1.71 0.96 -6.02
C TYR A 15 0.69 -0.13 -6.26
N VAL A 16 0.39 -0.90 -5.22
CA VAL A 16 -0.83 -1.73 -5.19
C VAL A 16 -1.79 -1.16 -4.15
N SER A 17 -3.10 -1.26 -4.41
CA SER A 17 -4.12 -0.83 -3.48
C SER A 17 -5.13 -1.94 -3.28
N ASP A 18 -5.50 -2.18 -2.02
CA ASP A 18 -6.47 -3.20 -1.67
C ASP A 18 -7.14 -2.90 -0.32
N ILE A 19 -8.27 -3.54 -0.05
CA ILE A 19 -9.07 -3.36 1.15
C ILE A 19 -9.15 -4.68 1.92
N THR A 20 -8.97 -4.60 3.23
CA THR A 20 -9.32 -5.70 4.14
C THR A 20 -10.28 -5.24 5.22
N TYR A 21 -10.86 -6.17 5.96
CA TYR A 21 -11.78 -5.90 7.05
C TYR A 21 -11.29 -6.53 8.36
N ILE A 22 -11.58 -5.86 9.44
CA ILE A 22 -11.15 -6.17 10.81
C ILE A 22 -12.38 -6.18 11.70
N ARG A 23 -12.56 -7.25 12.47
CA ARG A 23 -13.67 -7.35 13.40
C ARG A 23 -13.36 -6.58 14.68
N THR A 24 -14.34 -5.81 15.16
CA THR A 24 -14.29 -5.14 16.46
C THR A 24 -15.61 -5.33 17.19
N GLY A 25 -15.66 -5.02 18.48
CA GLY A 25 -16.90 -5.04 19.26
C GLY A 25 -17.94 -4.03 18.76
N ALA A 26 -17.51 -2.96 18.06
CA ALA A 26 -18.39 -1.97 17.44
C ALA A 26 -18.74 -2.29 15.96
N GLY A 27 -18.47 -3.51 15.47
CA GLY A 27 -18.72 -3.91 14.10
C GLY A 27 -17.45 -3.98 13.25
N TRP A 28 -17.62 -4.02 11.92
CA TRP A 28 -16.51 -4.10 10.99
C TRP A 28 -15.78 -2.77 10.84
N LEU A 29 -14.47 -2.83 10.83
CA LEU A 29 -13.59 -1.73 10.41
C LEU A 29 -12.90 -2.13 9.11
N TYR A 30 -13.03 -1.32 8.07
CA TYR A 30 -12.37 -1.53 6.79
C TYR A 30 -11.06 -0.75 6.74
N LEU A 31 -10.02 -1.40 6.24
CA LEU A 31 -8.69 -0.83 6.07
C LEU A 31 -8.33 -0.88 4.59
N ALA A 32 -8.20 0.27 3.94
CA ALA A 32 -7.57 0.40 2.64
C ALA A 32 -6.09 0.73 2.82
N THR A 33 -5.22 0.09 2.04
CA THR A 33 -3.77 0.32 2.05
C THR A 33 -3.23 0.53 0.66
N VAL A 34 -2.14 1.26 0.58
CA VAL A 34 -1.38 1.53 -0.64
C VAL A 34 0.10 1.22 -0.39
N PRO A 35 0.54 -0.05 -0.54
CA PRO A 35 1.94 -0.43 -0.54
C PRO A 35 2.67 0.03 -1.81
N ASP A 36 3.87 0.60 -1.64
CA ASP A 36 4.85 0.75 -2.70
C ASP A 36 5.50 -0.61 -2.98
N LEU A 37 5.49 -1.04 -4.24
CA LEU A 37 6.04 -2.33 -4.64
C LEU A 37 7.56 -2.42 -4.54
N TYR A 38 8.28 -1.30 -4.57
CA TYR A 38 9.74 -1.28 -4.44
C TYR A 38 10.21 -1.76 -3.07
N ALA A 39 9.79 -1.08 -2.03
CA ALA A 39 10.20 -1.37 -0.66
C ALA A 39 9.15 -2.14 0.15
N ARG A 40 8.02 -2.54 -0.43
CA ARG A 40 6.89 -3.15 0.28
C ARG A 40 6.34 -2.28 1.41
N LYS A 41 6.62 -1.00 1.41
CA LYS A 41 6.23 -0.03 2.42
C LYS A 41 4.80 0.47 2.17
N VAL A 42 3.97 0.46 3.19
CA VAL A 42 2.62 1.03 3.10
C VAL A 42 2.72 2.55 3.16
N VAL A 43 2.61 3.20 2.01
CA VAL A 43 2.77 4.65 1.85
C VAL A 43 1.47 5.42 2.00
N GLY A 44 0.32 4.74 1.92
CA GLY A 44 -0.99 5.32 2.18
C GLY A 44 -1.91 4.32 2.87
N ARG A 45 -2.79 4.82 3.72
CA ARG A 45 -3.83 4.03 4.39
C ARG A 45 -5.02 4.89 4.78
N ALA A 46 -6.18 4.25 4.85
CA ALA A 46 -7.39 4.84 5.44
C ALA A 46 -8.21 3.75 6.12
N MET A 47 -8.98 4.12 7.13
CA MET A 47 -9.84 3.19 7.85
C MET A 47 -11.22 3.81 8.06
N ALA A 48 -12.30 3.05 7.81
CA ALA A 48 -13.68 3.51 7.98
C ALA A 48 -14.60 2.36 8.43
N PRO A 49 -15.75 2.66 9.06
CA PRO A 49 -16.74 1.64 9.44
C PRO A 49 -17.52 1.10 8.25
N SER A 50 -17.36 1.67 7.08
CA SER A 50 -17.97 1.27 5.81
C SER A 50 -16.93 1.34 4.69
N MET A 51 -17.25 0.83 3.51
CA MET A 51 -16.34 0.67 2.39
C MET A 51 -16.80 1.48 1.14
N PRO A 52 -17.02 2.80 1.26
CA PRO A 52 -17.31 3.66 0.10
C PRO A 52 -16.06 3.88 -0.76
N ALA A 53 -16.22 4.36 -1.99
CA ALA A 53 -15.09 4.75 -2.86
C ALA A 53 -14.16 5.78 -2.19
N LYS A 54 -14.71 6.65 -1.34
CA LYS A 54 -13.93 7.63 -0.56
C LYS A 54 -12.83 6.97 0.27
N LEU A 55 -13.02 5.76 0.79
CA LEU A 55 -12.02 5.06 1.61
C LEU A 55 -10.71 4.83 0.83
N VAL A 56 -10.81 4.33 -0.41
CA VAL A 56 -9.64 4.09 -1.26
C VAL A 56 -9.03 5.40 -1.77
N CYS A 57 -9.88 6.43 -2.00
CA CYS A 57 -9.41 7.77 -2.34
C CYS A 57 -8.59 8.40 -1.20
N ASP A 58 -9.05 8.29 0.05
CA ASP A 58 -8.34 8.81 1.22
C ASP A 58 -6.98 8.12 1.40
N ALA A 59 -6.92 6.79 1.19
CA ALA A 59 -5.66 6.04 1.24
C ALA A 59 -4.67 6.49 0.14
N LEU A 60 -5.15 6.68 -1.10
CA LEU A 60 -4.31 7.14 -2.21
C LEU A 60 -3.88 8.60 -2.04
N ASN A 61 -4.76 9.47 -1.55
CA ASN A 61 -4.42 10.86 -1.24
C ASN A 61 -3.32 10.94 -0.17
N MET A 62 -3.38 10.12 0.88
CA MET A 62 -2.31 10.04 1.88
C MET A 62 -0.98 9.65 1.23
N ALA A 63 -0.97 8.62 0.36
CA ALA A 63 0.22 8.20 -0.36
C ALA A 63 0.79 9.33 -1.22
N SER A 64 -0.07 10.01 -1.99
CA SER A 64 0.32 11.12 -2.88
C SER A 64 0.90 12.31 -2.12
N GLN A 65 0.33 12.65 -0.97
CA GLN A 65 0.81 13.76 -0.14
C GLN A 65 2.16 13.46 0.51
N GLN A 66 2.35 12.22 0.98
CA GLN A 66 3.58 11.82 1.67
C GLN A 66 4.76 11.61 0.72
N ARG A 67 4.49 11.02 -0.45
CA ARG A 67 5.53 10.58 -1.39
C ARG A 67 5.73 11.55 -2.55
N ARG A 68 4.69 12.30 -2.94
CA ARG A 68 4.69 13.21 -4.10
C ARG A 68 5.23 12.55 -5.37
N PRO A 69 4.70 11.36 -5.75
CA PRO A 69 5.19 10.62 -6.89
C PRO A 69 5.00 11.42 -8.18
N ALA A 70 5.88 11.19 -9.15
CA ALA A 70 5.76 11.78 -10.48
C ALA A 70 4.52 11.26 -11.22
N SER A 71 4.07 12.00 -12.22
CA SER A 71 3.08 11.51 -13.20
C SER A 71 3.59 10.22 -13.86
N GLY A 72 2.67 9.31 -14.18
CA GLY A 72 3.00 7.99 -14.73
C GLY A 72 3.15 6.87 -13.68
N LEU A 73 3.04 7.17 -12.38
CA LEU A 73 2.95 6.14 -11.34
C LEU A 73 1.84 5.14 -11.69
N ILE A 74 2.16 3.85 -11.70
CA ILE A 74 1.16 2.79 -11.88
C ILE A 74 0.49 2.50 -10.56
N VAL A 75 -0.84 2.61 -10.49
CA VAL A 75 -1.62 2.19 -9.32
C VAL A 75 -2.45 0.97 -9.70
N HIS A 76 -2.09 -0.17 -9.13
CA HIS A 76 -2.74 -1.45 -9.38
C HIS A 76 -3.75 -1.79 -8.27
N SER A 77 -4.90 -2.32 -8.66
CA SER A 77 -5.95 -2.78 -7.74
C SER A 77 -6.70 -3.97 -8.31
N ASP A 78 -7.57 -4.57 -7.53
CA ASP A 78 -8.61 -5.44 -8.04
C ASP A 78 -9.68 -4.65 -8.82
N ARG A 79 -10.76 -5.34 -9.23
CA ARG A 79 -11.91 -4.74 -9.93
C ARG A 79 -13.06 -4.42 -9.00
N GLY A 80 -12.78 -4.19 -7.71
CA GLY A 80 -13.81 -3.78 -6.76
C GLY A 80 -14.52 -2.49 -7.21
N SER A 81 -15.79 -2.37 -6.88
CA SER A 81 -16.61 -1.20 -7.25
C SER A 81 -16.02 0.12 -6.76
N GLN A 82 -15.27 0.10 -5.66
CA GLN A 82 -14.58 1.26 -5.12
C GLN A 82 -13.52 1.79 -6.09
N TYR A 83 -12.74 0.89 -6.69
CA TYR A 83 -11.67 1.22 -7.64
C TYR A 83 -12.21 1.55 -9.05
N ALA A 84 -13.35 0.96 -9.42
CA ALA A 84 -14.04 1.27 -10.67
C ALA A 84 -14.89 2.54 -10.61
N SER A 85 -15.04 3.17 -9.43
CA SER A 85 -15.84 4.38 -9.25
C SER A 85 -15.25 5.56 -9.99
N GLU A 86 -16.10 6.44 -10.50
CA GLU A 86 -15.72 7.70 -11.12
C GLU A 86 -14.83 8.53 -10.20
N LEU A 87 -15.19 8.64 -8.91
CA LEU A 87 -14.41 9.37 -7.91
C LEU A 87 -12.94 8.91 -7.84
N TYR A 88 -12.70 7.60 -7.90
CA TYR A 88 -11.33 7.06 -7.85
C TYR A 88 -10.60 7.24 -9.17
N GLN A 89 -11.28 7.06 -10.30
CA GLN A 89 -10.69 7.24 -11.64
C GLN A 89 -10.31 8.71 -11.89
N ASP A 90 -11.16 9.64 -11.45
CA ASP A 90 -10.88 11.09 -11.53
C ASP A 90 -9.66 11.46 -10.67
N LEU A 91 -9.54 10.85 -9.48
CA LEU A 91 -8.37 11.07 -8.62
C LEU A 91 -7.07 10.60 -9.28
N LEU A 92 -7.07 9.41 -9.91
CA LEU A 92 -5.92 8.93 -10.68
C LEU A 92 -5.56 9.89 -11.81
N THR A 93 -6.56 10.30 -12.58
CA THR A 93 -6.39 11.24 -13.70
C THR A 93 -5.82 12.57 -13.25
N LYS A 94 -6.36 13.13 -12.16
CA LYS A 94 -5.89 14.39 -11.56
C LYS A 94 -4.41 14.36 -11.19
N HIS A 95 -3.91 13.23 -10.71
CA HIS A 95 -2.50 13.05 -10.37
C HIS A 95 -1.63 12.58 -11.55
N GLY A 96 -2.21 12.31 -12.71
CA GLY A 96 -1.51 11.72 -13.86
C GLY A 96 -1.05 10.29 -13.61
N PHE A 97 -1.75 9.54 -12.74
CA PHE A 97 -1.43 8.15 -12.43
C PHE A 97 -2.07 7.19 -13.43
N VAL A 98 -1.42 6.08 -13.67
CA VAL A 98 -1.86 5.05 -14.61
C VAL A 98 -2.64 3.97 -13.87
N CYS A 99 -3.93 3.86 -14.19
CA CYS A 99 -4.78 2.81 -13.65
C CYS A 99 -4.37 1.43 -14.19
N SER A 100 -4.21 0.47 -13.30
CA SER A 100 -3.98 -0.93 -13.63
C SER A 100 -4.89 -1.81 -12.78
N MET A 101 -5.74 -2.61 -13.40
CA MET A 101 -6.65 -3.51 -12.70
C MET A 101 -6.32 -4.97 -12.99
N SER A 102 -6.50 -5.84 -11.98
CA SER A 102 -6.37 -7.28 -12.10
C SER A 102 -7.28 -7.83 -13.20
N ARG A 103 -6.89 -8.94 -13.82
CA ARG A 103 -7.77 -9.67 -14.75
C ARG A 103 -8.91 -10.32 -13.98
N LYS A 104 -10.06 -10.48 -14.61
CA LYS A 104 -11.22 -11.12 -13.99
C LYS A 104 -10.86 -12.55 -13.55
N GLY A 105 -11.04 -12.85 -12.27
CA GLY A 105 -10.78 -14.18 -11.70
C GLY A 105 -9.30 -14.55 -11.50
N ASN A 106 -8.38 -13.59 -11.57
CA ASN A 106 -6.94 -13.85 -11.40
C ASN A 106 -6.42 -13.24 -10.09
N CYS A 107 -6.41 -14.06 -9.02
CA CYS A 107 -5.91 -13.68 -7.70
C CYS A 107 -4.40 -13.38 -7.67
N TRP A 108 -3.61 -13.94 -8.57
CA TRP A 108 -2.16 -13.75 -8.60
C TRP A 108 -1.75 -12.30 -8.93
N ASP A 109 -2.65 -11.54 -9.53
CA ASP A 109 -2.37 -10.16 -9.92
C ASP A 109 -2.32 -9.20 -8.71
N ASN A 110 -2.80 -9.61 -7.50
CA ASN A 110 -2.79 -8.82 -6.26
C ASN A 110 -2.02 -9.49 -5.10
N ALA A 111 -1.17 -10.47 -5.40
CA ALA A 111 -0.50 -11.31 -4.42
C ALA A 111 0.31 -10.54 -3.35
N VAL A 112 0.82 -9.36 -3.66
CA VAL A 112 1.59 -8.54 -2.71
C VAL A 112 0.69 -7.95 -1.63
N ALA A 113 -0.47 -7.41 -2.00
CA ALA A 113 -1.42 -6.88 -1.03
C ALA A 113 -2.04 -8.00 -0.19
N GLU A 114 -2.41 -9.13 -0.81
CA GLU A 114 -2.93 -10.30 -0.11
C GLU A 114 -1.93 -10.84 0.92
N ARG A 115 -0.65 -10.95 0.55
CA ARG A 115 0.41 -11.38 1.47
C ARG A 115 0.59 -10.38 2.61
N PHE A 116 0.53 -9.09 2.33
CA PHE A 116 0.61 -8.07 3.36
C PHE A 116 -0.55 -8.19 4.36
N PHE A 117 -1.78 -8.34 3.88
CA PHE A 117 -2.94 -8.48 4.76
C PHE A 117 -2.92 -9.78 5.57
N LEU A 118 -2.46 -10.87 4.97
CA LEU A 118 -2.28 -12.13 5.70
C LEU A 118 -1.30 -11.95 6.87
N ASN A 119 -0.15 -11.31 6.63
CA ASN A 119 0.83 -11.04 7.67
C ASN A 119 0.25 -10.13 8.77
N LEU A 120 -0.42 -9.03 8.42
CA LEU A 120 -1.09 -8.15 9.38
C LEU A 120 -2.10 -8.91 10.25
N LYS A 121 -2.92 -9.77 9.61
CA LYS A 121 -3.92 -10.56 10.33
C LYS A 121 -3.28 -11.59 11.26
N MET A 122 -2.32 -12.35 10.79
CA MET A 122 -1.63 -13.38 11.58
C MET A 122 -0.82 -12.79 12.73
N GLU A 123 -0.09 -11.72 12.48
CA GLU A 123 0.88 -11.16 13.43
C GLU A 123 0.24 -10.19 14.44
N ARG A 124 -0.96 -9.64 14.12
CA ARG A 124 -1.58 -8.62 14.97
C ARG A 124 -3.08 -8.84 15.18
N VAL A 125 -3.88 -8.83 14.12
CA VAL A 125 -5.34 -8.75 14.23
C VAL A 125 -5.94 -9.99 14.90
N TRP A 126 -5.51 -11.20 14.50
CA TRP A 126 -6.03 -12.45 15.06
C TRP A 126 -5.54 -12.74 16.48
N GLN A 127 -4.53 -12.01 16.94
CA GLN A 127 -3.99 -12.12 18.30
C GLN A 127 -4.74 -11.24 19.31
N ARG A 128 -5.73 -10.45 18.86
CA ARG A 128 -6.39 -9.42 19.65
C ARG A 128 -7.90 -9.41 19.47
N GLN A 129 -8.57 -8.88 20.49
CA GLN A 129 -10.00 -8.56 20.45
C GLN A 129 -10.12 -7.06 20.67
N TYR A 130 -10.53 -6.33 19.64
CA TYR A 130 -10.73 -4.89 19.72
C TYR A 130 -12.12 -4.57 20.25
N ALA A 131 -12.22 -3.78 21.30
CA ALA A 131 -13.51 -3.34 21.83
C ALA A 131 -14.25 -2.41 20.86
N ASN A 132 -13.52 -1.57 20.15
CA ASN A 132 -14.09 -0.56 19.25
C ASN A 132 -13.12 -0.20 18.09
N HIS A 133 -13.62 0.65 17.17
CA HIS A 133 -12.84 1.10 16.02
C HIS A 133 -11.62 1.94 16.40
N ALA A 134 -11.69 2.74 17.48
CA ALA A 134 -10.57 3.59 17.89
C ALA A 134 -9.37 2.77 18.35
N GLU A 135 -9.62 1.73 19.16
CA GLU A 135 -8.60 0.79 19.60
C GLU A 135 -7.94 0.06 18.41
N ALA A 136 -8.74 -0.47 17.48
CA ALA A 136 -8.24 -1.14 16.30
C ALA A 136 -7.39 -0.20 15.42
N ARG A 137 -7.82 1.06 15.22
CA ARG A 137 -7.08 2.07 14.47
C ARG A 137 -5.72 2.37 15.09
N ALA A 138 -5.67 2.56 16.40
CA ALA A 138 -4.44 2.85 17.13
C ALA A 138 -3.46 1.68 17.01
N ASP A 139 -3.92 0.47 17.25
CA ASP A 139 -3.11 -0.74 17.22
C ASP A 139 -2.57 -1.08 15.83
N ILE A 140 -3.40 -0.97 14.80
CA ILE A 140 -2.97 -1.18 13.39
C ILE A 140 -1.98 -0.11 12.96
N THR A 141 -2.19 1.13 13.38
CA THR A 141 -1.25 2.21 13.06
C THR A 141 0.10 1.97 13.72
N ASP A 142 0.13 1.56 15.00
CA ASP A 142 1.35 1.17 15.71
C ASP A 142 2.07 -0.01 15.02
N TYR A 143 1.32 -1.05 14.65
CA TYR A 143 1.88 -2.17 13.89
C TYR A 143 2.54 -1.71 12.58
N LEU A 144 1.86 -0.88 11.80
CA LEU A 144 2.37 -0.42 10.51
C LEU A 144 3.62 0.45 10.64
N VAL A 145 3.56 1.46 11.51
CA VAL A 145 4.62 2.48 11.65
C VAL A 145 5.75 1.98 12.53
N GLY A 146 5.42 1.42 13.69
CA GLY A 146 6.41 1.03 14.70
C GLY A 146 7.08 -0.31 14.41
N PHE A 147 6.36 -1.26 13.82
CA PHE A 147 6.88 -2.62 13.60
C PHE A 147 7.08 -2.96 12.13
N TYR A 148 6.02 -2.95 11.31
CA TYR A 148 6.08 -3.41 9.91
C TYR A 148 7.11 -2.64 9.08
N HIS A 149 7.07 -1.31 9.13
CA HIS A 149 8.00 -0.50 8.34
C HIS A 149 9.44 -0.56 8.84
N CYS A 150 9.65 -0.62 10.17
CA CYS A 150 10.96 -0.37 10.76
C CYS A 150 11.69 -1.64 11.22
N LYS A 151 10.94 -2.67 11.63
CA LYS A 151 11.51 -3.86 12.30
C LYS A 151 11.23 -5.16 11.56
N ARG A 152 10.03 -5.30 10.97
CA ARG A 152 9.64 -6.55 10.34
C ARG A 152 10.50 -6.83 9.12
N ILE A 153 11.25 -7.92 9.17
CA ILE A 153 12.06 -8.40 8.03
C ILE A 153 11.16 -8.97 6.92
N ASN A 154 11.59 -8.80 5.68
CA ASN A 154 10.88 -9.29 4.50
C ASN A 154 11.87 -10.03 3.60
N SER A 155 11.60 -11.30 3.32
CA SER A 155 12.48 -12.14 2.49
C SER A 155 12.64 -11.59 1.06
N ALA A 156 11.58 -11.00 0.48
CA ALA A 156 11.66 -10.35 -0.83
C ALA A 156 12.56 -9.11 -0.85
N LEU A 157 12.93 -8.58 0.32
CA LEU A 157 13.83 -7.43 0.49
C LEU A 157 15.20 -7.85 1.05
N GLY A 158 15.59 -9.10 0.85
CA GLY A 158 16.87 -9.62 1.39
C GLY A 158 16.89 -9.62 2.92
N ASN A 159 15.77 -9.95 3.56
CA ASN A 159 15.59 -9.95 5.02
C ASN A 159 15.81 -8.58 5.68
N LEU A 160 15.56 -7.51 4.96
CA LEU A 160 15.53 -6.16 5.51
C LEU A 160 14.08 -5.72 5.79
N SER A 161 13.91 -4.75 6.69
CA SER A 161 12.62 -4.08 6.84
C SER A 161 12.41 -3.06 5.72
N PRO A 162 11.16 -2.72 5.38
CA PRO A 162 10.84 -1.77 4.31
C PRO A 162 11.64 -0.47 4.36
N THR A 163 11.72 0.17 5.53
CA THR A 163 12.44 1.43 5.69
C THR A 163 13.96 1.26 5.54
N VAL A 164 14.51 0.18 6.08
CA VAL A 164 15.96 -0.09 5.95
C VAL A 164 16.32 -0.40 4.51
N TYR A 165 15.50 -1.19 3.81
CA TYR A 165 15.70 -1.51 2.41
C TYR A 165 15.68 -0.24 1.55
N GLU A 166 14.63 0.57 1.65
CA GLU A 166 14.48 1.79 0.88
C GLU A 166 15.69 2.72 1.07
N ARG A 167 16.07 3.01 2.33
CA ARG A 167 17.23 3.84 2.66
C ARG A 167 18.54 3.30 2.08
N LYS A 168 18.75 1.97 2.19
CA LYS A 168 20.00 1.33 1.76
C LYS A 168 20.15 1.31 0.24
N MET A 169 19.04 1.16 -0.49
CA MET A 169 19.05 1.14 -1.95
C MET A 169 19.16 2.54 -2.53
N THR A 170 18.46 3.53 -1.98
CA THR A 170 18.60 4.94 -2.39
C THR A 170 20.02 5.48 -2.18
N ALA A 171 20.72 5.03 -1.10
CA ALA A 171 22.10 5.41 -0.86
C ALA A 171 23.13 4.72 -1.80
N ARG A 172 22.71 3.70 -2.57
CA ARG A 172 23.54 2.97 -3.52
C ARG A 172 23.47 3.49 -4.94
N GLU A 173 22.52 4.36 -5.28
CA GLU A 173 22.51 5.03 -6.58
C GLU A 173 23.73 5.98 -6.63
N PRO A 174 24.66 5.79 -7.59
CA PRO A 174 25.78 6.73 -7.72
C PRO A 174 25.22 8.10 -8.06
N ILE A 175 25.69 9.12 -7.36
CA ILE A 175 25.53 10.50 -7.81
C ILE A 175 26.19 10.53 -9.18
N ALA A 176 25.41 10.68 -10.25
CA ALA A 176 25.94 10.93 -11.57
C ALA A 176 26.69 12.26 -11.49
N VAL A 177 28.02 12.20 -11.34
CA VAL A 177 28.87 13.36 -11.50
C VAL A 177 28.81 13.69 -12.98
N SER A 178 28.02 14.70 -13.33
CA SER A 178 28.12 15.31 -14.64
C SER A 178 29.53 15.89 -14.75
N GLU A 179 30.39 15.20 -15.52
CA GLU A 179 31.65 15.79 -15.96
C GLU A 179 31.31 17.02 -16.83
N ILE A 180 31.48 18.19 -16.23
CA ILE A 180 31.52 19.44 -16.96
C ILE A 180 32.92 19.50 -17.56
N THR A 181 33.02 19.23 -18.83
CA THR A 181 34.16 19.57 -19.68
C THR A 181 33.79 20.81 -20.47
#